data_9998201758fafaa8c9e2fdbf845880c5
#
_entry.id   9998201758fafaa8c9e2fdbf845880c5
#
_cell.length_a   1.000
_cell.length_b   1.000
_cell.length_c   1.000
_cell.angle_alpha   90.00
_cell.angle_beta   90.00
_cell.angle_gamma   90.00
#
_symmetry.space_group_name_H-M   'P 1'
#
loop_
_entity.id
_entity.type
_entity.pdbx_description
1 polymer ?
#
loop_
_entity_poly.entity_id
_entity_poly.type
_entity_poly.pdbx_seq_one_letter_code
_entity_poly.pdbx_strand_id
1 'polypeptide(L)'
;MWFALVDGKIVGMIGLLTGANMSTRHCGQIISLCFKPTFRGKGIAKALVQKLQEIAPQHGLRKLSLQVATTQTNAIKLYEIMGFKNITLLTENLRKGDRYLDEYLMVWHIQ
;
A
#
# COMPACT_ATOMS: atom_id res chain seq x y z
N MET A 1 -5.54 0.61 11.21
CA MET A 1 -4.82 1.82 10.72
C MET A 1 -3.59 2.03 11.57
N TRP A 2 -2.47 2.29 10.94
CA TRP A 2 -1.19 2.54 11.64
C TRP A 2 -0.67 3.91 11.26
N PHE A 3 0.03 4.54 12.19
CA PHE A 3 0.53 5.90 12.01
C PHE A 3 2.03 5.95 12.24
N ALA A 4 2.71 6.78 11.46
CA ALA A 4 4.11 7.12 11.69
C ALA A 4 4.16 8.42 12.48
N LEU A 5 4.94 8.43 13.56
CA LEU A 5 5.07 9.59 14.45
C LEU A 5 6.51 10.09 14.44
N VAL A 6 6.66 11.42 14.40
CA VAL A 6 7.93 12.09 14.62
C VAL A 6 7.69 13.19 15.63
N ASP A 7 8.44 13.17 16.74
CA ASP A 7 8.29 14.11 17.85
C ASP A 7 6.84 14.21 18.35
N GLY A 8 6.15 13.06 18.38
CA GLY A 8 4.77 12.99 18.86
C GLY A 8 3.72 13.45 17.86
N LYS A 9 4.12 13.85 16.65
CA LYS A 9 3.18 14.30 15.62
C LYS A 9 3.00 13.25 14.55
N ILE A 10 1.78 13.08 14.05
CA ILE A 10 1.48 12.14 12.98
C ILE A 10 2.02 12.70 11.67
N VAL A 11 2.93 11.97 11.03
CA VAL A 11 3.54 12.37 9.75
C VAL A 11 3.17 11.44 8.60
N GLY A 12 2.57 10.30 8.90
CA GLY A 12 2.11 9.36 7.88
C GLY A 12 1.11 8.38 8.43
N MET A 13 0.41 7.69 7.54
CA MET A 13 -0.58 6.68 7.91
C MET A 13 -0.69 5.62 6.83
N ILE A 14 -1.14 4.43 7.24
CA ILE A 14 -1.42 3.31 6.34
C ILE A 14 -2.58 2.52 6.91
N GLY A 15 -3.46 2.05 6.05
CA GLY A 15 -4.59 1.23 6.44
C GLY A 15 -4.52 -0.15 5.83
N LEU A 16 -5.21 -1.09 6.44
CA LEU A 16 -5.33 -2.46 5.95
C LEU A 16 -6.80 -2.84 5.95
N LEU A 17 -7.28 -3.26 4.78
CA LEU A 17 -8.64 -3.76 4.61
C LEU A 17 -8.57 -5.25 4.30
N THR A 18 -9.30 -6.06 5.07
CA THR A 18 -9.34 -7.51 4.84
C THR A 18 -10.66 -7.89 4.18
N GLY A 19 -10.66 -9.05 3.50
CA GLY A 19 -11.88 -9.55 2.88
C GLY A 19 -12.98 -9.81 3.90
N ALA A 20 -14.22 -9.54 3.52
CA ALA A 20 -15.37 -9.53 4.44
C ALA A 20 -15.96 -10.91 4.69
N ASN A 21 -15.60 -11.93 3.92
CA ASN A 21 -16.16 -13.27 4.07
C ASN A 21 -15.05 -14.32 4.21
N MET A 22 -15.45 -15.54 4.51
CA MET A 22 -14.50 -16.63 4.77
C MET A 22 -13.61 -16.97 3.57
N SER A 23 -14.09 -16.73 2.37
CA SER A 23 -13.34 -17.03 1.15
C SER A 23 -12.26 -16.00 0.85
N THR A 24 -12.39 -14.78 1.36
CA THR A 24 -11.49 -13.65 1.02
C THR A 24 -10.76 -13.06 2.21
N ARG A 25 -11.05 -13.46 3.45
CA ARG A 25 -10.41 -12.84 4.62
C ARG A 25 -8.91 -13.10 4.76
N HIS A 26 -8.35 -14.00 3.93
CA HIS A 26 -6.91 -14.21 3.85
C HIS A 26 -6.22 -13.18 2.94
N CYS A 27 -6.99 -12.30 2.31
CA CYS A 27 -6.49 -11.25 1.44
C CYS A 27 -6.51 -9.91 2.18
N GLY A 28 -5.38 -9.21 2.17
CA GLY A 28 -5.29 -7.87 2.71
C GLY A 28 -5.05 -6.86 1.62
N GLN A 29 -5.73 -5.72 1.68
CA GLN A 29 -5.51 -4.60 0.76
C GLN A 29 -4.97 -3.42 1.53
N ILE A 30 -3.85 -2.88 1.08
CA ILE A 30 -3.26 -1.68 1.65
C ILE A 30 -4.03 -0.47 1.13
N ILE A 31 -4.52 0.34 2.04
CA ILE A 31 -5.29 1.53 1.72
C ILE A 31 -4.72 2.73 2.47
N SER A 32 -5.06 3.94 2.02
CA SER A 32 -4.77 5.19 2.72
C SER A 32 -3.29 5.41 3.07
N LEU A 33 -2.39 4.87 2.25
CA LEU A 33 -0.96 5.14 2.45
C LEU A 33 -0.67 6.57 2.05
N CYS A 34 -0.34 7.39 3.03
CA CYS A 34 0.05 8.77 2.80
C CYS A 34 1.01 9.25 3.87
N PHE A 35 1.75 10.30 3.56
CA PHE A 35 2.65 10.95 4.51
C PHE A 35 2.88 12.38 4.08
N LYS A 36 3.32 13.20 5.04
CA LYS A 36 3.58 14.62 4.76
C LYS A 36 4.71 14.78 3.75
N PRO A 37 4.55 15.64 2.73
CA PRO A 37 5.58 15.81 1.69
C PRO A 37 6.95 16.19 2.24
N THR A 38 7.01 16.91 3.37
CA THR A 38 8.26 17.29 4.00
C THR A 38 9.07 16.11 4.52
N PHE A 39 8.46 14.92 4.61
CA PHE A 39 9.11 13.70 5.06
C PHE A 39 9.44 12.73 3.91
N ARG A 40 9.35 13.20 2.67
CA ARG A 40 9.77 12.39 1.53
C ARG A 40 11.26 12.05 1.62
N GLY A 41 11.60 10.84 1.21
CA GLY A 41 12.98 10.38 1.25
C GLY A 41 13.47 9.99 2.63
N LYS A 42 12.60 10.02 3.64
CA LYS A 42 12.97 9.67 5.02
C LYS A 42 12.53 8.26 5.43
N GLY A 43 12.11 7.45 4.46
CA GLY A 43 11.76 6.06 4.71
C GLY A 43 10.41 5.83 5.39
N ILE A 44 9.54 6.85 5.44
CA ILE A 44 8.22 6.73 6.11
C ILE A 44 7.35 5.70 5.40
N ALA A 45 7.21 5.79 4.07
CA ALA A 45 6.40 4.85 3.32
C ALA A 45 6.93 3.41 3.46
N LYS A 46 8.24 3.24 3.37
CA LYS A 46 8.88 1.94 3.53
C LYS A 46 8.60 1.35 4.91
N ALA A 47 8.73 2.16 5.95
CA ALA A 47 8.50 1.71 7.32
C ALA A 47 7.05 1.29 7.53
N LEU A 48 6.09 2.05 7.00
CA LEU A 48 4.67 1.71 7.11
C LEU A 48 4.34 0.41 6.39
N VAL A 49 4.83 0.24 5.17
CA VAL A 49 4.59 -0.99 4.41
C VAL A 49 5.26 -2.19 5.07
N GLN A 50 6.50 -2.03 5.57
CA GLN A 50 7.18 -3.09 6.31
C GLN A 50 6.40 -3.52 7.54
N LYS A 51 5.78 -2.57 8.23
CA LYS A 51 4.94 -2.88 9.40
C LYS A 51 3.80 -3.81 9.00
N LEU A 52 3.11 -3.53 7.91
CA LEU A 52 2.05 -4.41 7.43
C LEU A 52 2.58 -5.78 7.00
N GLN A 53 3.74 -5.82 6.37
CA GLN A 53 4.35 -7.09 5.98
C GLN A 53 4.70 -7.95 7.20
N GLU A 54 5.07 -7.32 8.32
CA GLU A 54 5.38 -8.03 9.55
C GLU A 54 4.13 -8.60 10.22
N ILE A 55 3.04 -7.80 10.26
CA ILE A 55 1.84 -8.21 11.00
C ILE A 55 0.90 -9.08 10.16
N ALA A 56 0.98 -9.04 8.85
CA ALA A 56 0.05 -9.76 7.98
C ALA A 56 0.00 -11.28 8.28
N PRO A 57 1.13 -11.98 8.44
CA PRO A 57 1.07 -13.41 8.79
C PRO A 57 0.40 -13.66 10.13
N GLN A 58 0.57 -12.74 11.09
CA GLN A 58 -0.02 -12.87 12.43
C GLN A 58 -1.54 -12.76 12.39
N HIS A 59 -2.09 -12.12 11.36
CA HIS A 59 -3.52 -11.97 11.16
C HIS A 59 -4.11 -13.01 10.20
N GLY A 60 -3.32 -14.04 9.86
CA GLY A 60 -3.78 -15.10 8.97
C GLY A 60 -3.85 -14.71 7.51
N LEU A 61 -3.24 -13.59 7.13
CA LEU A 61 -3.24 -13.14 5.74
C LEU A 61 -2.21 -13.92 4.93
N ARG A 62 -2.54 -14.18 3.67
CA ARG A 62 -1.67 -14.89 2.75
C ARG A 62 -1.13 -14.00 1.65
N LYS A 63 -1.72 -12.83 1.47
CA LYS A 63 -1.23 -11.85 0.50
C LYS A 63 -1.65 -10.44 0.89
N LEU A 64 -0.86 -9.48 0.42
CA LEU A 64 -1.19 -8.05 0.49
C LEU A 64 -1.25 -7.52 -0.94
N SER A 65 -2.25 -6.70 -1.21
CA SER A 65 -2.37 -6.02 -2.50
C SER A 65 -2.44 -4.51 -2.30
N LEU A 66 -2.09 -3.78 -3.34
CA LEU A 66 -2.24 -2.33 -3.36
C LEU A 66 -2.48 -1.88 -4.80
N GLN A 67 -3.03 -0.68 -4.92
CA GLN A 67 -3.22 -0.03 -6.21
C GLN A 67 -2.39 1.25 -6.20
N VAL A 68 -1.69 1.51 -7.30
CA VAL A 68 -0.82 2.68 -7.41
C VAL A 68 -0.96 3.27 -8.81
N ALA A 69 -1.12 4.60 -8.88
CA ALA A 69 -1.21 5.29 -10.17
C ALA A 69 0.07 5.06 -10.98
N THR A 70 -0.09 4.86 -12.29
CA THR A 70 1.05 4.57 -13.18
C THR A 70 2.07 5.70 -13.20
N THR A 71 1.66 6.92 -12.83
CA THR A 71 2.53 8.09 -12.77
C THR A 71 3.40 8.14 -11.52
N GLN A 72 3.11 7.30 -10.53
CA GLN A 72 3.84 7.28 -9.25
C GLN A 72 5.07 6.37 -9.32
N THR A 73 6.03 6.76 -10.15
CA THR A 73 7.19 5.92 -10.46
C THR A 73 8.06 5.59 -9.26
N ASN A 74 8.24 6.55 -8.35
CA ASN A 74 9.04 6.31 -7.14
C ASN A 74 8.34 5.32 -6.19
N ALA A 75 7.02 5.44 -6.04
CA ALA A 75 6.26 4.51 -5.22
C ALA A 75 6.29 3.10 -5.81
N ILE A 76 6.13 2.99 -7.13
CA ILE A 76 6.17 1.69 -7.82
C ILE A 76 7.52 1.00 -7.57
N LYS A 77 8.62 1.73 -7.71
CA LYS A 77 9.96 1.19 -7.45
C LYS A 77 10.10 0.71 -6.01
N LEU A 78 9.58 1.49 -5.06
CA LEU A 78 9.61 1.10 -3.65
C LEU A 78 8.89 -0.22 -3.43
N TYR A 79 7.68 -0.35 -3.97
CA TYR A 79 6.89 -1.57 -3.80
C TYR A 79 7.58 -2.78 -4.45
N GLU A 80 8.19 -2.59 -5.61
CA GLU A 80 8.96 -3.66 -6.27
C GLU A 80 10.14 -4.11 -5.40
N ILE A 81 10.88 -3.18 -4.81
CA ILE A 81 11.99 -3.49 -3.90
C ILE A 81 11.48 -4.27 -2.70
N MET A 82 10.29 -3.99 -2.23
CA MET A 82 9.70 -4.65 -1.07
C MET A 82 9.03 -5.99 -1.42
N GLY A 83 9.11 -6.43 -2.67
CA GLY A 83 8.65 -7.74 -3.09
C GLY A 83 7.27 -7.77 -3.74
N PHE A 84 6.62 -6.63 -3.92
CA PHE A 84 5.36 -6.57 -4.63
C PHE A 84 5.59 -6.74 -6.13
N LYS A 85 4.70 -7.47 -6.78
CA LYS A 85 4.74 -7.70 -8.22
C LYS A 85 3.55 -7.06 -8.90
N ASN A 86 3.78 -6.45 -10.05
CA ASN A 86 2.72 -5.87 -10.87
C ASN A 86 1.94 -7.01 -11.52
N ILE A 87 0.65 -7.10 -11.21
CA ILE A 87 -0.22 -8.17 -11.70
C ILE A 87 -1.01 -7.72 -12.92
N THR A 88 -1.57 -6.53 -12.86
CA THR A 88 -2.40 -6.06 -13.98
C THR A 88 -2.52 -4.53 -13.98
N LEU A 89 -2.89 -4.00 -15.13
CA LEU A 89 -3.19 -2.59 -15.33
C LEU A 89 -4.70 -2.39 -15.22
N LEU A 90 -5.11 -1.49 -14.35
CA LEU A 90 -6.50 -1.08 -14.17
C LEU A 90 -6.69 0.26 -14.87
N THR A 91 -7.31 0.24 -16.04
CA THR A 91 -7.47 1.45 -16.84
C THR A 91 -8.57 2.34 -16.27
N GLU A 92 -8.32 3.66 -16.29
CA GLU A 92 -9.27 4.66 -15.82
C GLU A 92 -9.83 4.34 -14.43
N ASN A 93 -8.98 3.84 -13.54
CA ASN A 93 -9.39 3.32 -12.24
C ASN A 93 -9.43 4.40 -11.15
N LEU A 94 -8.84 5.55 -11.41
CA LEU A 94 -8.76 6.65 -10.45
C LEU A 94 -9.15 7.94 -11.14
N ARG A 95 -10.11 8.66 -10.57
CA ARG A 95 -10.50 9.98 -11.07
C ARG A 95 -9.81 11.07 -10.25
N LYS A 96 -9.16 12.00 -10.95
CA LYS A 96 -8.54 13.15 -10.32
C LYS A 96 -8.95 14.40 -11.08
N GLY A 97 -9.92 15.15 -10.52
CA GLY A 97 -10.55 16.26 -11.23
C GLY A 97 -11.30 15.76 -12.46
N ASP A 98 -10.96 16.29 -13.63
CA ASP A 98 -11.55 15.90 -14.91
C ASP A 98 -10.76 14.81 -15.62
N ARG A 99 -9.73 14.26 -14.97
CA ARG A 99 -8.83 13.27 -15.56
C ARG A 99 -9.03 11.92 -14.94
N TYR A 100 -8.90 10.90 -15.77
CA TYR A 100 -8.91 9.51 -15.34
C TYR A 100 -7.49 8.96 -15.44
N LEU A 101 -7.04 8.32 -14.37
CA LEU A 101 -5.70 7.76 -14.30
C LEU A 101 -5.76 6.25 -14.25
N ASP A 102 -4.77 5.63 -14.86
CA ASP A 102 -4.59 4.18 -14.76
C ASP A 102 -3.85 3.87 -13.48
N GLU A 103 -4.13 2.69 -12.92
CA GLU A 103 -3.44 2.18 -11.76
C GLU A 103 -2.91 0.77 -12.03
N TYR A 104 -1.77 0.45 -11.42
CA TYR A 104 -1.30 -0.93 -11.35
C TYR A 104 -1.87 -1.59 -10.09
N LEU A 105 -2.28 -2.84 -10.23
CA LEU A 105 -2.54 -3.70 -9.09
C LEU A 105 -1.25 -4.47 -8.79
N MET A 106 -0.71 -4.27 -7.61
CA MET A 106 0.51 -4.94 -7.18
C MET A 106 0.22 -5.86 -6.00
N VAL A 107 0.86 -7.01 -5.97
CA VAL A 107 0.59 -8.05 -4.96
C VAL A 107 1.89 -8.58 -4.39
N TRP A 108 1.90 -8.78 -3.07
CA TRP A 108 2.95 -9.46 -2.33
C TRP A 108 2.37 -10.71 -1.68
N HIS A 109 2.94 -11.86 -2.00
CA HIS A 109 2.52 -13.13 -1.40
C HIS A 109 3.35 -13.45 -0.17
N ILE A 110 2.65 -13.81 0.90
CA ILE A 110 3.28 -14.20 2.17
C ILE A 110 3.63 -15.67 2.08
N GLN A 111 4.86 -15.96 2.41
CA GLN A 111 5.36 -17.35 2.38
C GLN A 111 5.37 -17.98 3.75
#